data_880bc3064ba6dd38ad9db25d55c49797
#
_entry.id   880bc3064ba6dd38ad9db25d55c49797
#
_cell.length_a   1.000
_cell.length_b   1.000
_cell.length_c   1.000
_cell.angle_alpha   90.00
_cell.angle_beta   90.00
_cell.angle_gamma   90.00
#
_symmetry.space_group_name_H-M   'P 1'
#
loop_
_entity.id
_entity.type
_entity.pdbx_description
1 polymer ?
#
loop_
_entity_poly.entity_id
_entity_poly.type
_entity_poly.pdbx_seq_one_letter_code
_entity_poly.pdbx_strand_id
1 'polypeptide(L)'
;MKRIDLFEFEDFAWFPNWMRICLTRLIVVMHKFLKSSDDLVPLIKRAFKYSNNNTIVDLCSGSGGPMIEVFKDLAGEQGKSNVELILTDLYPNLEMASKINDSAIKNLSYKITPVNASNVNTELAGVRTMVGSFHHMKPGTARQILINAKESKVPICIYEISDNRFPTFLWWTTIPIIFLMALVVTPFVKPLTWKQLVFTYLIPIIPLFFAWDGAVSNVRTYTLADLDILLEGLESEDYKWEKGRITKKTNKLYLLGIPTI
;
A
#
# COMPACT_ATOMS: atom_id res chain seq x y z
N MET A 1 2.08 19.63 -10.24
CA MET A 1 1.76 18.19 -10.06
C MET A 1 0.57 17.82 -10.94
N LYS A 2 0.59 16.61 -11.51
CA LYS A 2 -0.53 16.09 -12.31
C LYS A 2 -1.65 15.52 -11.43
N ARG A 3 -1.33 15.09 -10.23
CA ARG A 3 -2.23 14.53 -9.25
C ARG A 3 -3.46 15.43 -9.00
N ILE A 4 -4.68 14.83 -8.93
CA ILE A 4 -5.90 15.51 -8.51
C ILE A 4 -6.28 15.06 -7.11
N ASP A 5 -6.70 16.00 -6.26
CA ASP A 5 -7.14 15.71 -4.89
C ASP A 5 -8.68 15.59 -4.86
N LEU A 6 -9.18 14.41 -5.24
CA LEU A 6 -10.58 14.02 -5.08
C LEU A 6 -10.75 13.19 -3.82
N PHE A 7 -11.97 13.03 -3.31
CA PHE A 7 -12.25 12.21 -2.15
C PHE A 7 -12.44 10.73 -2.53
N GLU A 8 -12.03 9.85 -1.65
CA GLU A 8 -12.44 8.45 -1.65
C GLU A 8 -13.43 8.21 -0.51
N PHE A 9 -14.41 7.35 -0.74
CA PHE A 9 -15.43 7.09 0.29
C PHE A 9 -14.83 6.45 1.54
N GLU A 10 -13.80 5.63 1.38
CA GLU A 10 -13.12 5.00 2.50
C GLU A 10 -12.32 5.97 3.38
N ASP A 11 -12.01 7.19 2.91
CA ASP A 11 -11.36 8.24 3.72
C ASP A 11 -12.31 8.83 4.77
N PHE A 12 -13.63 8.70 4.61
CA PHE A 12 -14.59 9.33 5.52
C PHE A 12 -14.79 8.50 6.80
N ALA A 13 -14.78 9.17 7.95
CA ALA A 13 -15.03 8.52 9.25
C ALA A 13 -16.42 7.88 9.36
N TRP A 14 -17.44 8.42 8.67
CA TRP A 14 -18.81 7.89 8.64
C TRP A 14 -18.97 6.63 7.77
N PHE A 15 -17.99 6.35 6.89
CA PHE A 15 -18.07 5.21 5.98
C PHE A 15 -18.10 3.89 6.75
N PRO A 16 -19.09 3.01 6.53
CA PRO A 16 -19.28 1.84 7.39
C PRO A 16 -18.09 0.88 7.36
N ASN A 17 -17.60 0.48 8.53
CA ASN A 17 -16.43 -0.41 8.64
C ASN A 17 -16.62 -1.74 7.90
N TRP A 18 -17.83 -2.34 7.94
CA TRP A 18 -18.08 -3.58 7.20
C TRP A 18 -17.92 -3.41 5.68
N MET A 19 -18.26 -2.23 5.14
CA MET A 19 -18.11 -1.92 3.73
C MET A 19 -16.64 -1.70 3.38
N ARG A 20 -15.91 -0.94 4.21
CA ARG A 20 -14.45 -0.78 4.08
C ARG A 20 -13.74 -2.15 4.05
N ILE A 21 -14.12 -3.08 4.92
CA ILE A 21 -13.61 -4.45 4.91
C ILE A 21 -13.92 -5.15 3.57
N CYS A 22 -15.11 -4.97 3.01
CA CYS A 22 -15.47 -5.56 1.72
C CYS A 22 -14.63 -5.00 0.57
N LEU A 23 -14.39 -3.67 0.54
CA LEU A 23 -13.54 -3.03 -0.46
C LEU A 23 -12.07 -3.49 -0.33
N THR A 24 -11.52 -3.51 0.88
CA THR A 24 -10.16 -3.99 1.14
C THR A 24 -9.95 -5.42 0.67
N ARG A 25 -10.94 -6.31 0.84
CA ARG A 25 -10.86 -7.70 0.34
C ARG A 25 -10.76 -7.77 -1.18
N LEU A 26 -11.46 -6.90 -1.91
CA LEU A 26 -11.32 -6.79 -3.36
C LEU A 26 -9.92 -6.33 -3.76
N ILE A 27 -9.38 -5.33 -3.06
CA ILE A 27 -7.99 -4.85 -3.28
C ILE A 27 -6.98 -5.97 -3.07
N VAL A 28 -7.12 -6.77 -2.00
CA VAL A 28 -6.23 -7.93 -1.74
C VAL A 28 -6.27 -8.93 -2.89
N VAL A 29 -7.46 -9.25 -3.43
CA VAL A 29 -7.58 -10.15 -4.59
C VAL A 29 -6.95 -9.53 -5.84
N MET A 30 -7.13 -8.23 -6.05
CA MET A 30 -6.47 -7.52 -7.16
C MET A 30 -4.95 -7.59 -7.07
N HIS A 31 -4.36 -7.35 -5.90
CA HIS A 31 -2.91 -7.50 -5.71
C HIS A 31 -2.42 -8.91 -6.08
N LYS A 32 -3.21 -9.95 -5.75
CA LYS A 32 -2.90 -11.35 -6.16
C LYS A 32 -2.96 -11.52 -7.67
N PHE A 33 -3.99 -11.01 -8.34
CA PHE A 33 -4.09 -11.09 -9.80
C PHE A 33 -2.98 -10.31 -10.51
N LEU A 34 -2.59 -9.18 -9.94
CA LEU A 34 -1.48 -8.36 -10.42
C LEU A 34 -0.11 -8.95 -10.07
N LYS A 35 -0.07 -9.98 -9.20
CA LYS A 35 1.16 -10.56 -8.68
C LYS A 35 2.08 -9.52 -8.05
N SER A 36 1.51 -8.65 -7.21
CA SER A 36 2.27 -7.56 -6.57
C SER A 36 3.42 -8.06 -5.71
N SER A 37 3.31 -9.28 -5.15
CA SER A 37 4.41 -9.92 -4.42
C SER A 37 5.65 -10.15 -5.29
N ASP A 38 5.46 -10.60 -6.56
CA ASP A 38 6.58 -10.82 -7.50
C ASP A 38 7.38 -9.52 -7.75
N ASP A 39 6.74 -8.35 -7.60
CA ASP A 39 7.36 -7.04 -7.79
C ASP A 39 7.97 -6.51 -6.49
N LEU A 40 7.25 -6.67 -5.36
CA LEU A 40 7.65 -6.15 -4.05
C LEU A 40 8.81 -6.91 -3.44
N VAL A 41 8.85 -8.24 -3.56
CA VAL A 41 9.91 -9.08 -2.99
C VAL A 41 11.31 -8.65 -3.47
N PRO A 42 11.57 -8.45 -4.79
CA PRO A 42 12.86 -7.95 -5.25
C PRO A 42 13.20 -6.55 -4.73
N LEU A 43 12.22 -5.64 -4.65
CA LEU A 43 12.43 -4.28 -4.14
C LEU A 43 12.82 -4.29 -2.66
N ILE A 44 12.10 -5.08 -1.85
CA ILE A 44 12.37 -5.20 -0.40
C ILE A 44 13.71 -5.90 -0.16
N LYS A 45 14.05 -6.96 -0.93
CA LYS A 45 15.38 -7.60 -0.85
C LYS A 45 16.51 -6.61 -1.16
N ARG A 46 16.30 -5.68 -2.09
CA ARG A 46 17.26 -4.60 -2.35
C ARG A 46 17.36 -3.65 -1.17
N ALA A 47 16.21 -3.25 -0.60
CA ALA A 47 16.16 -2.37 0.57
C ALA A 47 16.86 -2.99 1.80
N PHE A 48 16.72 -4.29 2.04
CA PHE A 48 17.40 -4.99 3.13
C PHE A 48 18.93 -4.90 3.08
N LYS A 49 19.53 -4.74 1.90
CA LYS A 49 20.99 -4.55 1.78
C LYS A 49 21.48 -3.27 2.47
N TYR A 50 20.59 -2.34 2.75
CA TYR A 50 20.84 -1.03 3.35
C TYR A 50 20.13 -0.88 4.71
N SER A 51 19.65 -1.96 5.26
CA SER A 51 19.02 -2.02 6.59
C SER A 51 19.88 -2.82 7.55
N ASN A 52 19.93 -2.39 8.81
CA ASN A 52 20.69 -3.08 9.87
C ASN A 52 19.99 -4.36 10.38
N ASN A 53 18.75 -4.59 9.94
CA ASN A 53 17.95 -5.75 10.33
C ASN A 53 17.05 -6.22 9.17
N ASN A 54 16.38 -7.36 9.36
CA ASN A 54 15.43 -7.92 8.39
C ASN A 54 13.97 -7.64 8.79
N THR A 55 13.71 -6.52 9.45
CA THR A 55 12.36 -6.09 9.83
C THR A 55 11.76 -5.22 8.73
N ILE A 56 10.53 -5.50 8.36
CA ILE A 56 9.68 -4.66 7.52
C ILE A 56 8.70 -3.94 8.43
N VAL A 57 8.67 -2.62 8.35
CA VAL A 57 7.68 -1.78 9.02
C VAL A 57 6.72 -1.27 7.94
N ASP A 58 5.56 -1.91 7.82
CA ASP A 58 4.56 -1.52 6.84
C ASP A 58 3.70 -0.39 7.40
N LEU A 59 3.69 0.73 6.71
CA LEU A 59 3.00 1.97 7.10
C LEU A 59 1.66 2.07 6.37
N CYS A 60 0.62 2.50 7.06
CA CYS A 60 -0.74 2.59 6.53
C CYS A 60 -1.25 1.22 6.04
N SER A 61 -1.01 0.19 6.84
CA SER A 61 -1.27 -1.21 6.48
C SER A 61 -2.76 -1.56 6.36
N GLY A 62 -3.66 -0.77 6.95
CA GLY A 62 -5.10 -1.07 6.94
C GLY A 62 -5.40 -2.47 7.48
N SER A 63 -5.76 -3.40 6.58
CA SER A 63 -5.99 -4.82 6.91
C SER A 63 -4.80 -5.73 6.57
N GLY A 64 -3.60 -5.18 6.38
CA GLY A 64 -2.38 -5.92 6.06
C GLY A 64 -2.11 -6.10 4.56
N GLY A 65 -3.07 -5.76 3.69
CA GLY A 65 -2.91 -5.71 2.24
C GLY A 65 -2.12 -6.89 1.64
N PRO A 66 -1.30 -6.64 0.62
CA PRO A 66 -0.45 -7.66 0.00
C PRO A 66 0.78 -8.02 0.85
N MET A 67 1.09 -7.23 1.92
CA MET A 67 2.33 -7.40 2.67
C MET A 67 2.40 -8.71 3.43
N ILE A 68 1.27 -9.29 3.85
CA ILE A 68 1.22 -10.62 4.46
C ILE A 68 1.67 -11.71 3.47
N GLU A 69 1.32 -11.58 2.18
CA GLU A 69 1.75 -12.51 1.13
C GLU A 69 3.24 -12.32 0.83
N VAL A 70 3.67 -11.07 0.67
CA VAL A 70 5.10 -10.71 0.50
C VAL A 70 5.96 -11.26 1.64
N PHE A 71 5.49 -11.12 2.88
CA PHE A 71 6.18 -11.67 4.06
C PHE A 71 6.32 -13.19 3.97
N LYS A 72 5.25 -13.91 3.58
CA LYS A 72 5.29 -15.37 3.44
C LYS A 72 6.26 -15.80 2.34
N ASP A 73 6.31 -15.08 1.23
CA ASP A 73 7.23 -15.36 0.13
C ASP A 73 8.70 -15.12 0.55
N LEU A 74 8.96 -14.04 1.31
CA LEU A 74 10.27 -13.75 1.87
C LEU A 74 10.70 -14.76 2.92
N ALA A 75 9.79 -15.19 3.80
CA ALA A 75 10.05 -16.17 4.85
C ALA A 75 10.21 -17.59 4.30
N GLY A 76 9.46 -17.95 3.24
CA GLY A 76 9.44 -19.29 2.65
C GLY A 76 10.64 -19.62 1.78
N GLU A 77 11.27 -18.64 1.15
CA GLU A 77 12.29 -18.84 0.11
C GLU A 77 13.57 -19.59 0.57
N GLN A 78 13.85 -19.73 1.86
CA GLN A 78 15.05 -20.47 2.31
C GLN A 78 14.95 -21.14 3.69
N GLY A 79 13.79 -21.15 4.36
CA GLY A 79 13.67 -21.83 5.68
C GLY A 79 14.55 -21.24 6.81
N LYS A 80 15.26 -20.14 6.56
CA LYS A 80 16.21 -19.49 7.47
C LYS A 80 16.05 -17.98 7.57
N SER A 81 15.06 -17.37 6.93
CA SER A 81 14.92 -15.92 6.98
C SER A 81 14.36 -15.47 8.33
N ASN A 82 15.16 -14.75 9.09
CA ASN A 82 14.69 -14.01 10.27
C ASN A 82 13.95 -12.72 9.85
N VAL A 83 13.15 -12.80 8.78
CA VAL A 83 12.33 -11.64 8.36
C VAL A 83 11.22 -11.47 9.37
N GLU A 84 10.99 -10.23 9.77
CA GLU A 84 9.90 -9.80 10.61
C GLU A 84 9.03 -8.82 9.85
N LEU A 85 7.70 -8.91 10.01
CA LEU A 85 6.74 -7.94 9.49
C LEU A 85 5.95 -7.33 10.63
N ILE A 86 6.06 -6.01 10.78
CA ILE A 86 5.28 -5.19 11.71
C ILE A 86 4.33 -4.33 10.89
N LEU A 87 3.04 -4.66 10.94
CA LEU A 87 1.99 -3.85 10.33
C LEU A 87 1.63 -2.68 11.24
N THR A 88 1.51 -1.48 10.68
CA THR A 88 1.21 -0.26 11.42
C THR A 88 0.22 0.62 10.68
N ASP A 89 -0.55 1.39 11.42
CA ASP A 89 -1.51 2.35 10.87
C ASP A 89 -1.69 3.55 11.80
N LEU A 90 -2.13 4.68 11.27
CA LEU A 90 -2.55 5.82 12.08
C LEU A 90 -3.89 5.55 12.80
N TYR A 91 -4.75 4.72 12.15
CA TYR A 91 -6.04 4.28 12.66
C TYR A 91 -6.08 2.75 12.67
N PRO A 92 -5.40 2.08 13.64
CA PRO A 92 -5.25 0.63 13.63
C PRO A 92 -6.57 -0.11 13.56
N ASN A 93 -6.66 -1.07 12.65
CA ASN A 93 -7.79 -1.98 12.56
C ASN A 93 -7.69 -3.04 13.68
N LEU A 94 -8.34 -2.78 14.82
CA LEU A 94 -8.22 -3.62 16.02
C LEU A 94 -8.71 -5.06 15.80
N GLU A 95 -9.73 -5.28 14.96
CA GLU A 95 -10.21 -6.62 14.63
C GLU A 95 -9.15 -7.40 13.85
N MET A 96 -8.51 -6.76 12.88
CA MET A 96 -7.45 -7.38 12.11
C MET A 96 -6.19 -7.56 12.94
N ALA A 97 -5.85 -6.57 13.77
CA ALA A 97 -4.71 -6.65 14.69
C ALA A 97 -4.83 -7.85 15.64
N SER A 98 -6.01 -8.07 16.25
CA SER A 98 -6.25 -9.25 17.07
C SER A 98 -6.08 -10.54 16.27
N LYS A 99 -6.69 -10.65 15.08
CA LYS A 99 -6.57 -11.85 14.23
C LYS A 99 -5.12 -12.16 13.84
N ILE A 100 -4.32 -11.13 13.59
CA ILE A 100 -2.92 -11.29 13.20
C ILE A 100 -2.07 -11.68 14.42
N ASN A 101 -2.22 -10.96 15.53
CA ASN A 101 -1.43 -11.19 16.74
C ASN A 101 -1.77 -12.51 17.43
N ASP A 102 -3.02 -12.99 17.31
CA ASP A 102 -3.46 -14.29 17.80
C ASP A 102 -3.11 -15.43 16.82
N SER A 103 -2.59 -15.10 15.63
CA SER A 103 -2.19 -16.10 14.65
C SER A 103 -0.90 -16.80 15.09
N ALA A 104 -0.74 -18.09 14.74
CA ALA A 104 0.48 -18.83 14.99
C ALA A 104 1.66 -18.46 14.03
N ILE A 105 1.53 -17.38 13.27
CA ILE A 105 2.56 -16.94 12.30
C ILE A 105 3.66 -16.21 13.06
N LYS A 106 4.81 -16.88 13.21
CA LYS A 106 5.98 -16.31 13.87
C LYS A 106 6.49 -15.07 13.09
N ASN A 107 6.97 -14.07 13.82
CA ASN A 107 7.55 -12.84 13.27
C ASN A 107 6.56 -11.97 12.43
N LEU A 108 5.26 -12.16 12.63
CA LEU A 108 4.21 -11.30 12.07
C LEU A 108 3.45 -10.67 13.22
N SER A 109 3.38 -9.34 13.23
CA SER A 109 2.64 -8.60 14.26
C SER A 109 1.91 -7.39 13.67
N TYR A 110 0.84 -6.96 14.34
CA TYR A 110 0.15 -5.71 14.04
C TYR A 110 0.16 -4.82 15.28
N LYS A 111 0.72 -3.62 15.15
CA LYS A 111 0.82 -2.65 16.24
C LYS A 111 -0.54 -1.99 16.49
N ILE A 112 -1.08 -2.14 17.69
CA ILE A 112 -2.40 -1.58 18.07
C ILE A 112 -2.35 -0.09 18.43
N THR A 113 -1.15 0.45 18.68
CA THR A 113 -0.94 1.88 18.92
C THR A 113 -0.81 2.62 17.60
N PRO A 114 -1.42 3.82 17.45
CA PRO A 114 -1.29 4.63 16.25
C PRO A 114 0.16 4.91 15.87
N VAL A 115 0.48 4.76 14.58
CA VAL A 115 1.78 5.13 14.02
C VAL A 115 1.57 6.11 12.89
N ASN A 116 2.10 7.32 13.05
CA ASN A 116 2.06 8.34 12.02
C ASN A 116 3.22 8.14 11.02
N ALA A 117 2.90 7.84 9.77
CA ALA A 117 3.89 7.61 8.72
C ALA A 117 4.84 8.81 8.48
N SER A 118 4.39 10.04 8.76
CA SER A 118 5.22 11.25 8.64
C SER A 118 6.15 11.50 9.84
N ASN A 119 6.00 10.72 10.92
CA ASN A 119 6.81 10.83 12.13
C ASN A 119 6.89 9.46 12.82
N VAL A 120 7.60 8.53 12.19
CA VAL A 120 7.77 7.17 12.71
C VAL A 120 8.82 7.17 13.80
N ASN A 121 8.49 6.58 14.98
CA ASN A 121 9.42 6.44 16.08
C ASN A 121 10.65 5.61 15.66
N THR A 122 11.84 6.03 16.08
CA THR A 122 13.12 5.37 15.83
C THR A 122 13.20 3.95 16.39
N GLU A 123 12.38 3.60 17.37
CA GLU A 123 12.23 2.24 17.87
C GLU A 123 11.70 1.25 16.81
N LEU A 124 10.96 1.76 15.81
CA LEU A 124 10.51 1.00 14.65
C LEU A 124 11.59 1.03 13.55
N ALA A 125 12.69 0.35 13.83
CA ALA A 125 13.81 0.23 12.90
C ALA A 125 13.57 -0.87 11.87
N GLY A 126 13.94 -0.62 10.60
CA GLY A 126 13.80 -1.59 9.51
C GLY A 126 13.46 -0.91 8.18
N VAL A 127 13.17 -1.73 7.19
CA VAL A 127 12.70 -1.26 5.88
C VAL A 127 11.25 -0.80 6.02
N ARG A 128 10.99 0.47 5.76
CA ARG A 128 9.62 1.00 5.72
C ARG A 128 8.98 0.68 4.38
N THR A 129 7.72 0.26 4.40
CA THR A 129 6.93 0.04 3.18
C THR A 129 5.64 0.87 3.21
N MET A 130 5.20 1.33 2.05
CA MET A 130 3.86 1.88 1.82
C MET A 130 3.34 1.30 0.51
N VAL A 131 2.33 0.46 0.59
CA VAL A 131 1.82 -0.28 -0.57
C VAL A 131 0.37 0.09 -0.83
N GLY A 132 0.13 0.77 -1.97
CA GLY A 132 -1.20 1.24 -2.35
C GLY A 132 -1.80 2.25 -1.36
N SER A 133 -0.96 3.06 -0.71
CA SER A 133 -1.40 3.99 0.34
C SER A 133 -0.76 5.38 0.25
N PHE A 134 0.31 5.54 -0.52
CA PHE A 134 1.00 6.82 -0.62
C PHE A 134 0.16 7.89 -1.36
N HIS A 135 -0.69 7.47 -2.29
CA HIS A 135 -1.61 8.36 -2.99
C HIS A 135 -2.66 9.03 -2.07
N HIS A 136 -2.97 8.45 -0.90
CA HIS A 136 -3.82 9.11 0.10
C HIS A 136 -3.15 10.32 0.75
N MET A 137 -1.82 10.39 0.73
CA MET A 137 -1.07 11.48 1.37
C MET A 137 -1.12 12.74 0.51
N LYS A 138 -1.49 13.88 1.11
CA LYS A 138 -1.35 15.21 0.47
C LYS A 138 0.12 15.53 0.27
N PRO A 139 0.50 16.38 -0.70
CA PRO A 139 1.89 16.64 -1.05
C PRO A 139 2.79 17.00 0.13
N GLY A 140 2.31 17.83 1.06
CA GLY A 140 3.07 18.18 2.28
C GLY A 140 3.34 16.98 3.17
N THR A 141 2.33 16.15 3.43
CA THR A 141 2.47 14.92 4.23
C THR A 141 3.34 13.88 3.50
N ALA A 142 3.13 13.71 2.19
CA ALA A 142 3.94 12.81 1.38
C ALA A 142 5.43 13.19 1.46
N ARG A 143 5.75 14.48 1.30
CA ARG A 143 7.13 14.97 1.44
C ARG A 143 7.67 14.74 2.84
N GLN A 144 6.87 14.97 3.89
CA GLN A 144 7.30 14.75 5.28
C GLN A 144 7.62 13.29 5.57
N ILE A 145 6.88 12.34 4.98
CA ILE A 145 7.18 10.89 5.07
C ILE A 145 8.56 10.60 4.47
N LEU A 146 8.87 11.17 3.31
CA LEU A 146 10.17 10.98 2.65
C LEU A 146 11.31 11.62 3.47
N ILE A 147 11.10 12.81 4.02
CA ILE A 147 12.04 13.48 4.92
C ILE A 147 12.30 12.61 6.15
N ASN A 148 11.25 12.12 6.82
CA ASN A 148 11.39 11.30 8.01
C ASN A 148 12.15 9.99 7.75
N ALA A 149 11.95 9.35 6.59
CA ALA A 149 12.72 8.16 6.22
C ALA A 149 14.21 8.50 6.02
N LYS A 150 14.51 9.60 5.33
CA LYS A 150 15.89 10.09 5.11
C LYS A 150 16.57 10.44 6.42
N GLU A 151 15.94 11.24 7.28
CA GLU A 151 16.50 11.68 8.57
C GLU A 151 16.73 10.50 9.52
N SER A 152 15.84 9.51 9.49
CA SER A 152 16.01 8.27 10.25
C SER A 152 17.06 7.32 9.63
N LYS A 153 17.61 7.63 8.46
CA LYS A 153 18.56 6.79 7.70
C LYS A 153 18.05 5.34 7.53
N VAL A 154 16.76 5.17 7.26
CA VAL A 154 16.16 3.86 7.01
C VAL A 154 15.68 3.75 5.57
N PRO A 155 15.76 2.56 4.96
CA PRO A 155 15.21 2.36 3.64
C PRO A 155 13.69 2.53 3.64
N ILE A 156 13.15 3.11 2.57
CA ILE A 156 11.71 3.18 2.32
C ILE A 156 11.38 2.68 0.92
N CYS A 157 10.37 1.81 0.81
CA CYS A 157 9.84 1.30 -0.45
C CYS A 157 8.36 1.67 -0.57
N ILE A 158 8.04 2.53 -1.51
CA ILE A 158 6.67 2.92 -1.85
C ILE A 158 6.31 2.22 -3.16
N TYR A 159 5.12 1.63 -3.21
CA TYR A 159 4.63 0.90 -4.37
C TYR A 159 3.15 1.18 -4.61
N GLU A 160 2.82 1.59 -5.84
CA GLU A 160 1.47 1.88 -6.29
C GLU A 160 1.10 1.01 -7.49
N ILE A 161 -0.13 0.51 -7.51
CA ILE A 161 -0.64 -0.35 -8.61
C ILE A 161 -1.02 0.44 -9.87
N SER A 162 -0.88 1.75 -9.81
CA SER A 162 -1.10 2.72 -10.89
C SER A 162 0.12 3.63 -11.05
N ASP A 163 0.29 4.23 -12.22
CA ASP A 163 1.29 5.27 -12.49
C ASP A 163 0.67 6.60 -12.94
N ASN A 164 -0.65 6.71 -12.84
CA ASN A 164 -1.43 7.90 -13.22
C ASN A 164 -1.08 8.45 -14.62
N ARG A 165 -0.69 7.58 -15.58
CA ARG A 165 -0.33 8.03 -16.94
C ARG A 165 -1.53 8.43 -17.78
N PHE A 166 -2.71 7.90 -17.45
CA PHE A 166 -3.93 8.14 -18.20
C PHE A 166 -4.26 9.64 -18.24
N PRO A 167 -4.79 10.18 -19.36
CA PRO A 167 -5.19 11.58 -19.43
C PRO A 167 -6.17 11.93 -18.32
N THR A 168 -5.88 12.97 -17.56
CA THR A 168 -6.62 13.32 -16.35
C THR A 168 -8.11 13.58 -16.62
N PHE A 169 -8.45 14.22 -17.75
CA PHE A 169 -9.84 14.48 -18.11
C PHE A 169 -10.67 13.25 -18.47
N LEU A 170 -10.01 12.08 -18.64
CA LEU A 170 -10.67 10.79 -18.91
C LEU A 170 -10.75 9.88 -17.67
N TRP A 171 -10.36 10.35 -16.49
CA TRP A 171 -10.29 9.53 -15.28
C TRP A 171 -11.59 8.76 -14.99
N TRP A 172 -12.73 9.41 -15.17
CA TRP A 172 -14.05 8.86 -14.92
C TRP A 172 -14.42 7.68 -15.85
N THR A 173 -13.78 7.55 -17.02
CA THR A 173 -14.03 6.44 -17.95
C THR A 173 -13.56 5.11 -17.40
N THR A 174 -12.72 5.10 -16.38
CA THR A 174 -12.27 3.89 -15.69
C THR A 174 -13.33 3.34 -14.73
N ILE A 175 -14.31 4.16 -14.29
CA ILE A 175 -15.35 3.77 -13.34
C ILE A 175 -16.14 2.54 -13.82
N PRO A 176 -16.73 2.50 -15.04
CA PRO A 176 -17.48 1.32 -15.49
C PRO A 176 -16.58 0.08 -15.59
N ILE A 177 -15.31 0.23 -15.96
CA ILE A 177 -14.38 -0.89 -16.05
C ILE A 177 -14.10 -1.48 -14.67
N ILE A 178 -13.83 -0.62 -13.67
CA ILE A 178 -13.56 -1.05 -12.29
C ILE A 178 -14.82 -1.65 -11.66
N PHE A 179 -16.01 -1.09 -11.99
CA PHE A 179 -17.28 -1.66 -11.57
C PHE A 179 -17.46 -3.10 -12.04
N LEU A 180 -17.29 -3.35 -13.34
CA LEU A 180 -17.37 -4.71 -13.90
C LEU A 180 -16.31 -5.64 -13.34
N MET A 181 -15.10 -5.11 -13.13
CA MET A 181 -14.02 -5.85 -12.50
C MET A 181 -14.39 -6.28 -11.07
N ALA A 182 -15.02 -5.42 -10.27
CA ALA A 182 -15.47 -5.78 -8.93
C ALA A 182 -16.46 -6.96 -8.94
N LEU A 183 -17.38 -7.02 -9.92
CA LEU A 183 -18.28 -8.16 -10.08
C LEU A 183 -17.51 -9.46 -10.35
N VAL A 184 -16.52 -9.41 -11.25
CA VAL A 184 -15.71 -10.58 -11.63
C VAL A 184 -14.78 -11.04 -10.51
N VAL A 185 -14.24 -10.10 -9.74
CA VAL A 185 -13.25 -10.36 -8.66
C VAL A 185 -13.92 -10.88 -7.38
N THR A 186 -15.16 -10.47 -7.11
CA THR A 186 -15.87 -10.83 -5.85
C THR A 186 -15.89 -12.33 -5.53
N PRO A 187 -16.08 -13.29 -6.46
CA PRO A 187 -16.06 -14.72 -6.14
C PRO A 187 -14.74 -15.24 -5.56
N PHE A 188 -13.65 -14.53 -5.80
CA PHE A 188 -12.31 -14.90 -5.32
C PHE A 188 -11.97 -14.32 -3.94
N VAL A 189 -12.86 -13.49 -3.39
CA VAL A 189 -12.69 -12.87 -2.06
C VAL A 189 -12.74 -13.93 -0.95
N LYS A 190 -11.85 -13.82 0.03
CA LYS A 190 -11.81 -14.71 1.21
C LYS A 190 -11.71 -13.92 2.51
N PRO A 191 -12.56 -14.18 3.51
CA PRO A 191 -13.77 -15.01 3.45
C PRO A 191 -14.86 -14.36 2.61
N LEU A 192 -15.58 -15.14 1.82
CA LEU A 192 -16.74 -14.66 1.07
C LEU A 192 -17.95 -14.62 2.00
N THR A 193 -18.44 -13.43 2.29
CA THR A 193 -19.55 -13.21 3.23
C THR A 193 -20.86 -12.93 2.51
N TRP A 194 -22.00 -13.16 3.17
CA TRP A 194 -23.31 -12.82 2.61
C TRP A 194 -23.42 -11.32 2.26
N LYS A 195 -22.84 -10.44 3.08
CA LYS A 195 -22.78 -9.00 2.80
C LYS A 195 -22.02 -8.71 1.50
N GLN A 196 -20.89 -9.39 1.29
CA GLN A 196 -20.12 -9.27 0.04
C GLN A 196 -20.98 -9.67 -1.17
N LEU A 197 -21.74 -10.78 -1.10
CA LEU A 197 -22.58 -11.26 -2.20
C LEU A 197 -23.78 -10.35 -2.45
N VAL A 198 -24.57 -10.06 -1.42
CA VAL A 198 -25.79 -9.25 -1.53
C VAL A 198 -25.46 -7.85 -2.07
N PHE A 199 -24.45 -7.19 -1.47
CA PHE A 199 -24.10 -5.81 -1.83
C PHE A 199 -23.17 -5.70 -3.04
N THR A 200 -22.79 -6.82 -3.63
CA THR A 200 -22.14 -6.85 -4.94
C THR A 200 -23.15 -7.15 -6.06
N TYR A 201 -24.04 -8.15 -5.90
CA TYR A 201 -24.84 -8.66 -7.00
C TYR A 201 -26.31 -8.26 -6.96
N LEU A 202 -26.91 -8.15 -5.76
CA LEU A 202 -28.32 -7.81 -5.62
C LEU A 202 -28.53 -6.29 -5.48
N ILE A 203 -27.72 -5.63 -4.64
CA ILE A 203 -27.71 -4.18 -4.42
C ILE A 203 -26.29 -3.70 -4.64
N PRO A 204 -25.85 -3.40 -5.87
CA PRO A 204 -24.45 -3.30 -6.26
C PRO A 204 -23.73 -2.04 -5.73
N ILE A 205 -23.87 -1.75 -4.43
CA ILE A 205 -23.22 -0.60 -3.77
C ILE A 205 -21.72 -0.82 -3.56
N ILE A 206 -21.26 -2.06 -3.30
CA ILE A 206 -19.83 -2.38 -3.19
C ILE A 206 -19.11 -2.08 -4.52
N PRO A 207 -19.57 -2.57 -5.68
CA PRO A 207 -18.96 -2.21 -6.96
C PRO A 207 -18.99 -0.72 -7.27
N LEU A 208 -20.02 0.01 -6.85
CA LEU A 208 -20.11 1.47 -7.05
C LEU A 208 -19.03 2.21 -6.26
N PHE A 209 -18.90 1.94 -4.96
CA PHE A 209 -17.86 2.56 -4.14
C PHE A 209 -16.46 2.13 -4.57
N PHE A 210 -16.27 0.85 -4.84
CA PHE A 210 -14.99 0.34 -5.32
C PHE A 210 -14.57 0.96 -6.65
N ALA A 211 -15.52 1.19 -7.56
CA ALA A 211 -15.25 1.82 -8.85
C ALA A 211 -14.91 3.31 -8.71
N TRP A 212 -15.62 4.02 -7.85
CA TRP A 212 -15.30 5.41 -7.56
C TRP A 212 -13.93 5.53 -6.91
N ASP A 213 -13.73 4.84 -5.77
CA ASP A 213 -12.48 4.92 -5.02
C ASP A 213 -11.28 4.49 -5.88
N GLY A 214 -11.42 3.41 -6.65
CA GLY A 214 -10.35 2.96 -7.55
C GLY A 214 -10.04 3.91 -8.70
N ALA A 215 -11.04 4.60 -9.26
CA ALA A 215 -10.82 5.64 -10.27
C ALA A 215 -10.14 6.89 -9.66
N VAL A 216 -10.55 7.26 -8.45
CA VAL A 216 -9.97 8.38 -7.70
C VAL A 216 -8.54 8.05 -7.25
N SER A 217 -8.27 6.86 -6.71
CA SER A 217 -6.93 6.40 -6.35
C SER A 217 -5.96 6.54 -7.52
N ASN A 218 -6.41 6.19 -8.74
CA ASN A 218 -5.60 6.31 -9.94
C ASN A 218 -5.17 7.75 -10.20
N VAL A 219 -6.07 8.75 -10.11
CA VAL A 219 -5.72 10.17 -10.37
C VAL A 219 -5.08 10.86 -9.17
N ARG A 220 -5.19 10.29 -7.97
CA ARG A 220 -4.46 10.71 -6.77
C ARG A 220 -3.02 10.19 -6.78
N THR A 221 -2.73 9.11 -7.50
CA THR A 221 -1.38 8.54 -7.58
C THR A 221 -0.40 9.56 -8.15
N TYR A 222 0.73 9.73 -7.48
CA TYR A 222 1.82 10.58 -7.92
C TYR A 222 2.47 10.00 -9.18
N THR A 223 2.68 10.84 -10.19
CA THR A 223 3.48 10.47 -11.36
C THR A 223 4.97 10.52 -11.05
N LEU A 224 5.81 9.98 -11.93
CA LEU A 224 7.28 10.13 -11.77
C LEU A 224 7.71 11.61 -11.71
N ALA A 225 7.05 12.50 -12.48
CA ALA A 225 7.31 13.94 -12.43
C ALA A 225 6.82 14.58 -11.12
N ASP A 226 5.70 14.10 -10.56
CA ASP A 226 5.25 14.56 -9.24
C ASP A 226 6.21 14.12 -8.14
N LEU A 227 6.79 12.90 -8.26
CA LEU A 227 7.84 12.44 -7.34
C LEU A 227 9.11 13.29 -7.45
N ASP A 228 9.50 13.79 -8.65
CA ASP A 228 10.62 14.73 -8.77
C ASP A 228 10.40 15.99 -7.91
N ILE A 229 9.18 16.52 -7.94
CA ILE A 229 8.82 17.70 -7.12
C ILE A 229 8.87 17.36 -5.62
N LEU A 230 8.39 16.18 -5.21
CA LEU A 230 8.45 15.76 -3.81
C LEU A 230 9.88 15.52 -3.32
N LEU A 231 10.76 15.08 -4.21
CA LEU A 231 12.16 14.75 -3.89
C LEU A 231 13.11 15.96 -4.02
N GLU A 232 12.64 17.09 -4.53
CA GLU A 232 13.48 18.29 -4.71
C GLU A 232 14.19 18.66 -3.39
N GLY A 233 15.55 18.71 -3.43
CA GLY A 233 16.38 18.97 -2.26
C GLY A 233 16.47 17.83 -1.23
N LEU A 234 15.92 16.65 -1.50
CA LEU A 234 16.06 15.48 -0.61
C LEU A 234 17.21 14.55 -0.99
N GLU A 235 17.82 14.71 -2.15
CA GLU A 235 19.02 13.97 -2.50
C GLU A 235 20.23 14.45 -1.67
N SER A 236 21.07 13.52 -1.25
CA SER A 236 22.29 13.79 -0.52
C SER A 236 23.33 12.69 -0.77
N GLU A 237 24.57 12.90 -0.32
CA GLU A 237 25.62 11.87 -0.44
C GLU A 237 25.29 10.62 0.40
N ASP A 238 24.58 10.79 1.51
CA ASP A 238 24.24 9.74 2.46
C ASP A 238 22.86 9.11 2.27
N TYR A 239 22.07 9.59 1.28
CA TYR A 239 20.73 9.01 0.96
C TYR A 239 20.33 9.20 -0.49
N LYS A 240 20.04 8.11 -1.16
CA LYS A 240 19.69 8.10 -2.59
C LYS A 240 18.25 7.70 -2.83
N TRP A 241 17.67 8.26 -3.88
CA TRP A 241 16.33 7.96 -4.34
C TRP A 241 16.36 7.31 -5.71
N GLU A 242 15.61 6.21 -5.85
CA GLU A 242 15.36 5.55 -7.13
C GLU A 242 13.86 5.45 -7.33
N LYS A 243 13.38 5.82 -8.49
CA LYS A 243 11.97 5.70 -8.87
C LYS A 243 11.85 5.08 -10.24
N GLY A 244 10.75 4.38 -10.47
CA GLY A 244 10.56 3.72 -11.75
C GLY A 244 9.16 3.16 -11.93
N ARG A 245 9.00 2.48 -13.06
CA ARG A 245 7.79 1.76 -13.41
C ARG A 245 8.08 0.29 -13.58
N ILE A 246 7.14 -0.52 -13.11
CA ILE A 246 7.10 -1.95 -13.40
C ILE A 246 5.94 -2.16 -14.37
N THR A 247 6.26 -2.53 -15.62
CA THR A 247 5.28 -2.63 -16.71
C THR A 247 4.67 -4.02 -16.86
N LYS A 248 5.07 -4.97 -16.02
CA LYS A 248 4.55 -6.33 -16.02
C LYS A 248 3.09 -6.34 -15.57
N LYS A 249 2.19 -6.84 -16.41
CA LYS A 249 0.71 -6.89 -16.27
C LYS A 249 0.01 -5.52 -16.31
N THR A 250 0.45 -4.56 -15.52
CA THR A 250 -0.04 -3.17 -15.47
C THR A 250 1.13 -2.23 -15.27
N ASN A 251 0.91 -0.93 -15.48
CA ASN A 251 1.92 0.07 -15.16
C ASN A 251 1.80 0.41 -13.67
N LYS A 252 2.76 -0.05 -12.91
CA LYS A 252 2.89 0.18 -11.49
C LYS A 252 4.05 1.11 -11.23
N LEU A 253 3.95 1.92 -10.20
CA LEU A 253 4.99 2.87 -9.83
C LEU A 253 5.69 2.41 -8.55
N TYR A 254 6.99 2.58 -8.48
CA TYR A 254 7.75 2.43 -7.24
C TYR A 254 8.66 3.62 -6.98
N LEU A 255 8.89 3.88 -5.71
CA LEU A 255 9.92 4.78 -5.21
C LEU A 255 10.69 4.05 -4.10
N LEU A 256 12.01 3.98 -4.25
CA LEU A 256 12.92 3.37 -3.28
C LEU A 256 13.88 4.44 -2.77
N GLY A 257 13.83 4.72 -1.48
CA GLY A 257 14.81 5.53 -0.78
C GLY A 257 15.77 4.63 -0.01
N ILE A 258 17.07 4.84 -0.13
CA ILE A 258 18.11 4.01 0.49
C ILE A 258 19.21 4.88 1.08
N PRO A 259 19.63 4.64 2.35
CA PRO A 259 20.85 5.26 2.88
C PRO A 259 22.07 4.73 2.13
N THR A 260 23.04 5.59 1.87
CA THR A 260 24.38 5.18 1.41
C THR A 260 25.25 4.96 2.63
N ILE A 261 25.79 3.76 2.77
CA ILE A 261 26.70 3.36 3.87
C ILE A 261 28.06 4.03 3.68
#